data_15220503efa673c3e682cb1cc9fe915a
#
_entry.id   15220503efa673c3e682cb1cc9fe915a
#
_cell.length_a   1.000
_cell.length_b   1.000
_cell.length_c   1.000
_cell.angle_alpha   90.00
_cell.angle_beta   90.00
_cell.angle_gamma   90.00
#
_symmetry.space_group_name_H-M   'P 1'
#
loop_
_entity.id
_entity.type
_entity.pdbx_description
1 polymer ?
#
loop_
_entity_poly.entity_id
_entity_poly.type
_entity_poly.pdbx_seq_one_letter_code
_entity_poly.pdbx_strand_id
1 'polypeptide(L)'
;MLHLTTEFFPPDSPAPLKQLRQTWAKLRQAGVSSYSLTFGALGSAQDKSTSCLEYMRVADKNTQPVMHLTCRGQSWHSLERRLAQWQTLGVERILALRGDAFSPRKDGPNSSVELIRFLIKQGFKASVAAYPDGHPDAKLHGTRDAENDWLKRKLDAGADEVVTQFAPGIGGILRLRDTLEKFDGSTTKLKIGVMPIPDWQRYVRLVQQCGILNDPGESKLFETFPEDSHAALSLGLAYANMRALIAEGLTAFHLYGLNNARLLLPLIESLHALGHPVAVPSPLSQHVHNQG
;
A
#
# COMPACT_ATOMS: atom_id res chain seq x y z
N MET A 1 6.67 -4.73 18.41
CA MET A 1 6.99 -3.42 17.75
C MET A 1 6.23 -3.37 16.43
N LEU A 2 5.51 -2.28 16.16
CA LEU A 2 4.74 -2.13 14.93
C LEU A 2 5.60 -1.66 13.77
N HIS A 3 5.33 -2.19 12.58
CA HIS A 3 5.93 -1.77 11.32
C HIS A 3 4.89 -1.03 10.49
N LEU A 4 5.03 0.28 10.38
CA LEU A 4 4.11 1.12 9.62
C LEU A 4 4.74 1.56 8.31
N THR A 5 3.99 1.43 7.23
CA THR A 5 4.32 1.96 5.90
C THR A 5 3.13 2.77 5.37
N THR A 6 3.32 3.60 4.36
CA THR A 6 2.23 4.40 3.78
C THR A 6 2.31 4.44 2.26
N GLU A 7 1.20 4.74 1.61
CA GLU A 7 1.11 4.95 0.18
C GLU A 7 1.00 6.42 -0.17
N PHE A 8 1.68 6.83 -1.24
CA PHE A 8 1.54 8.14 -1.84
C PHE A 8 1.18 8.07 -3.32
N PHE A 9 0.33 8.99 -3.73
CA PHE A 9 -0.02 9.26 -5.12
C PHE A 9 0.88 10.38 -5.65
N PRO A 10 1.71 10.12 -6.67
CA PRO A 10 2.56 11.13 -7.28
C PRO A 10 1.74 12.32 -7.78
N PRO A 11 1.97 13.54 -7.30
CA PRO A 11 1.25 14.71 -7.74
C PRO A 11 1.75 15.26 -9.09
N ASP A 12 0.94 16.10 -9.71
CA ASP A 12 1.12 16.59 -11.07
C ASP A 12 1.97 17.87 -11.19
N SER A 13 2.31 18.50 -10.07
CA SER A 13 2.99 19.80 -10.08
C SER A 13 3.92 20.02 -8.87
N PRO A 14 4.83 21.00 -8.92
CA PRO A 14 5.85 21.21 -7.88
C PRO A 14 5.29 21.54 -6.49
N ALA A 15 4.21 22.32 -6.40
CA ALA A 15 3.67 22.72 -5.10
C ALA A 15 3.11 21.53 -4.29
N PRO A 16 2.27 20.64 -4.86
CA PRO A 16 1.88 19.41 -4.20
C PRO A 16 3.04 18.43 -3.94
N LEU A 17 4.10 18.42 -4.76
CA LEU A 17 5.31 17.62 -4.46
C LEU A 17 5.99 18.09 -3.18
N LYS A 18 6.12 19.41 -2.98
CA LYS A 18 6.64 19.98 -1.73
C LYS A 18 5.78 19.59 -0.53
N GLN A 19 4.46 19.66 -0.69
CA GLN A 19 3.51 19.23 0.35
C GLN A 19 3.64 17.73 0.65
N LEU A 20 3.78 16.89 -0.37
CA LEU A 20 3.98 15.44 -0.19
C LEU A 20 5.24 15.15 0.64
N ARG A 21 6.35 15.83 0.34
CA ARG A 21 7.59 15.69 1.12
C ARG A 21 7.42 16.13 2.57
N GLN A 22 6.68 17.19 2.83
CA GLN A 22 6.35 17.63 4.19
C GLN A 22 5.46 16.61 4.91
N THR A 23 4.49 16.04 4.22
CA THR A 23 3.65 14.95 4.72
C THR A 23 4.50 13.74 5.10
N TRP A 24 5.43 13.33 4.22
CA TRP A 24 6.36 12.25 4.51
C TRP A 24 7.22 12.53 5.74
N ALA A 25 7.80 13.72 5.84
CA ALA A 25 8.64 14.08 6.99
C ALA A 25 7.89 13.93 8.33
N LYS A 26 6.61 14.38 8.40
CA LYS A 26 5.77 14.23 9.59
C LYS A 26 5.45 12.76 9.91
N LEU A 27 5.09 11.98 8.91
CA LEU A 27 4.78 10.55 9.09
C LEU A 27 6.02 9.75 9.50
N ARG A 28 7.17 10.05 8.90
CA ARG A 28 8.45 9.45 9.29
C ARG A 28 8.82 9.77 10.74
N GLN A 29 8.65 11.02 11.17
CA GLN A 29 8.87 11.43 12.57
C GLN A 29 7.92 10.69 13.53
N ALA A 30 6.70 10.39 13.09
CA ALA A 30 5.74 9.59 13.85
C ALA A 30 6.01 8.07 13.80
N GLY A 31 7.09 7.62 13.13
CA GLY A 31 7.50 6.21 13.12
C GLY A 31 7.13 5.42 11.87
N VAL A 32 6.58 6.05 10.81
CA VAL A 32 6.38 5.36 9.53
C VAL A 32 7.74 5.06 8.90
N SER A 33 8.04 3.79 8.64
CA SER A 33 9.38 3.33 8.27
C SER A 33 9.66 3.43 6.76
N SER A 34 8.63 3.36 5.92
CA SER A 34 8.77 3.37 4.46
C SER A 34 7.51 3.89 3.80
N TYR A 35 7.63 4.29 2.54
CA TYR A 35 6.50 4.67 1.69
C TYR A 35 6.51 3.88 0.38
N SER A 36 5.33 3.75 -0.21
CA SER A 36 5.17 3.32 -1.59
C SER A 36 4.68 4.48 -2.48
N LEU A 37 5.03 4.43 -3.76
CA LEU A 37 4.54 5.35 -4.78
C LEU A 37 3.69 4.60 -5.80
N THR A 38 2.47 5.07 -6.00
CA THR A 38 1.57 4.48 -7.00
C THR A 38 2.07 4.74 -8.42
N PHE A 39 1.69 3.87 -9.35
CA PHE A 39 2.11 3.93 -10.75
C PHE A 39 0.89 3.85 -11.66
N GLY A 40 0.57 4.95 -12.33
CA GLY A 40 -0.58 5.02 -13.23
C GLY A 40 -1.95 4.79 -12.56
N ALA A 41 -2.04 4.97 -11.24
CA ALA A 41 -3.27 4.79 -10.50
C ALA A 41 -4.32 5.84 -10.92
N LEU A 42 -5.58 5.41 -11.01
CA LEU A 42 -6.71 6.28 -11.37
C LEU A 42 -6.51 7.05 -12.70
N GLY A 43 -5.78 6.45 -13.65
CA GLY A 43 -5.53 7.05 -14.97
C GLY A 43 -4.42 8.12 -15.02
N SER A 44 -3.61 8.24 -13.95
CA SER A 44 -2.47 9.17 -13.94
C SER A 44 -1.34 8.71 -14.87
N ALA A 45 -0.52 9.66 -15.36
CA ALA A 45 0.61 9.35 -16.22
C ALA A 45 1.70 8.58 -15.47
N GLN A 46 2.23 7.52 -16.06
CA GLN A 46 3.21 6.61 -15.46
C GLN A 46 4.56 7.28 -15.15
N ASP A 47 4.94 8.31 -15.89
CA ASP A 47 6.24 8.97 -15.73
C ASP A 47 6.35 9.83 -14.46
N LYS A 48 5.22 10.25 -13.89
CA LYS A 48 5.17 11.06 -12.66
C LYS A 48 5.76 10.33 -11.44
N SER A 49 5.62 9.01 -11.39
CA SER A 49 6.12 8.21 -10.26
C SER A 49 7.63 8.27 -10.16
N THR A 50 8.35 8.25 -11.28
CA THR A 50 9.81 8.36 -11.30
C THR A 50 10.28 9.75 -10.86
N SER A 51 9.70 10.81 -11.40
CA SER A 51 10.04 12.18 -11.00
C SER A 51 9.71 12.47 -9.53
N CYS A 52 8.59 11.91 -9.03
CA CYS A 52 8.24 11.99 -7.62
C CYS A 52 9.28 11.25 -6.75
N LEU A 53 9.70 10.05 -7.16
CA LEU A 53 10.73 9.29 -6.47
C LEU A 53 12.05 10.07 -6.40
N GLU A 54 12.52 10.61 -7.53
CA GLU A 54 13.74 11.43 -7.58
C GLU A 54 13.66 12.59 -6.58
N TYR A 55 12.56 13.33 -6.57
CA TYR A 55 12.33 14.45 -5.66
C TYR A 55 12.33 14.01 -4.18
N MET A 56 11.71 12.89 -3.87
CA MET A 56 11.65 12.35 -2.51
C MET A 56 13.02 11.85 -2.04
N ARG A 57 13.80 11.21 -2.93
CA ARG A 57 15.14 10.68 -2.63
C ARG A 57 16.17 11.76 -2.32
N VAL A 58 16.05 12.95 -2.88
CA VAL A 58 16.91 14.08 -2.52
C VAL A 58 16.82 14.41 -1.03
N ALA A 59 15.62 14.31 -0.45
CA ALA A 59 15.38 14.64 0.96
C ALA A 59 15.62 13.49 1.93
N ASP A 60 15.46 12.25 1.46
CA ASP A 60 15.55 11.05 2.30
C ASP A 60 16.18 9.89 1.53
N LYS A 61 17.50 9.77 1.68
CA LYS A 61 18.28 8.68 1.07
C LYS A 61 18.21 7.37 1.85
N ASN A 62 17.82 7.41 3.12
CA ASN A 62 17.87 6.25 4.01
C ASN A 62 16.59 5.40 3.98
N THR A 63 15.47 5.95 3.56
CA THR A 63 14.24 5.19 3.40
C THR A 63 14.32 4.30 2.15
N GLN A 64 13.87 3.06 2.28
CA GLN A 64 13.71 2.14 1.15
C GLN A 64 12.30 2.31 0.56
N PRO A 65 12.15 3.01 -0.58
CA PRO A 65 10.85 3.18 -1.21
C PRO A 65 10.39 1.89 -1.89
N VAL A 66 9.08 1.68 -1.94
CA VAL A 66 8.45 0.64 -2.73
C VAL A 66 7.77 1.31 -3.93
N MET A 67 8.06 0.84 -5.15
CA MET A 67 7.39 1.35 -6.34
C MET A 67 6.27 0.40 -6.75
N HIS A 68 5.08 0.94 -7.04
CA HIS A 68 4.07 0.15 -7.72
C HIS A 68 4.44 0.02 -9.20
N LEU A 69 4.15 -1.11 -9.79
CA LEU A 69 4.36 -1.34 -11.22
C LEU A 69 3.25 -2.22 -11.78
N THR A 70 2.59 -1.73 -12.83
CA THR A 70 1.57 -2.48 -13.54
C THR A 70 2.16 -3.20 -14.74
N CYS A 71 1.72 -4.43 -15.02
CA CYS A 71 2.17 -5.18 -16.19
C CYS A 71 1.51 -4.70 -17.48
N ARG A 72 0.28 -4.22 -17.42
CA ARG A 72 -0.52 -3.88 -18.60
C ARG A 72 0.03 -2.69 -19.38
N GLY A 73 0.08 -2.83 -20.69
CA GLY A 73 0.56 -1.80 -21.60
C GLY A 73 2.08 -1.61 -21.62
N GLN A 74 2.85 -2.38 -20.83
CA GLN A 74 4.31 -2.30 -20.77
C GLN A 74 4.95 -3.31 -21.73
N SER A 75 6.01 -2.89 -22.44
CA SER A 75 6.91 -3.82 -23.11
C SER A 75 8.06 -4.23 -22.19
N TRP A 76 8.66 -5.40 -22.43
CA TRP A 76 9.83 -5.84 -21.68
C TRP A 76 10.96 -4.80 -21.72
N HIS A 77 11.21 -4.22 -22.86
CA HIS A 77 12.22 -3.16 -23.03
C HIS A 77 11.89 -1.90 -22.19
N SER A 78 10.62 -1.47 -22.15
CA SER A 78 10.21 -0.31 -21.32
C SER A 78 10.37 -0.60 -19.84
N LEU A 79 10.08 -1.83 -19.43
CA LEU A 79 10.28 -2.29 -18.05
C LEU A 79 11.75 -2.32 -17.65
N GLU A 80 12.62 -2.91 -18.48
CA GLU A 80 14.07 -2.97 -18.22
C GLU A 80 14.66 -1.57 -18.01
N ARG A 81 14.37 -0.64 -18.91
CA ARG A 81 14.87 0.73 -18.81
C ARG A 81 14.38 1.42 -17.53
N ARG A 82 13.10 1.25 -17.18
CA ARG A 82 12.51 1.84 -15.95
C ARG A 82 13.11 1.23 -14.69
N LEU A 83 13.24 -0.07 -14.64
CA LEU A 83 13.83 -0.78 -13.51
C LEU A 83 15.29 -0.40 -13.30
N ALA A 84 16.08 -0.27 -14.36
CA ALA A 84 17.44 0.22 -14.28
C ALA A 84 17.52 1.63 -13.66
N GLN A 85 16.64 2.55 -14.08
CA GLN A 85 16.55 3.89 -13.48
C GLN A 85 16.14 3.82 -12.00
N TRP A 86 15.13 3.02 -11.64
CA TRP A 86 14.70 2.90 -10.24
C TRP A 86 15.77 2.26 -9.34
N GLN A 87 16.55 1.34 -9.88
CA GLN A 87 17.66 0.73 -9.17
C GLN A 87 18.76 1.75 -8.83
N THR A 88 19.07 2.70 -9.74
CA THR A 88 20.00 3.81 -9.43
C THR A 88 19.46 4.76 -8.36
N LEU A 89 18.15 4.82 -8.19
CA LEU A 89 17.46 5.60 -7.15
C LEU A 89 17.29 4.80 -5.83
N GLY A 90 17.86 3.59 -5.73
CA GLY A 90 17.85 2.76 -4.53
C GLY A 90 16.55 2.03 -4.27
N VAL A 91 15.74 1.77 -5.31
CA VAL A 91 14.55 0.91 -5.20
C VAL A 91 15.00 -0.54 -5.20
N GLU A 92 14.63 -1.29 -4.17
CA GLU A 92 14.89 -2.73 -4.07
C GLU A 92 13.62 -3.57 -4.20
N ARG A 93 12.45 -2.98 -3.94
CA ARG A 93 11.16 -3.69 -3.89
C ARG A 93 10.12 -3.05 -4.77
N ILE A 94 9.38 -3.90 -5.48
CA ILE A 94 8.29 -3.50 -6.38
C ILE A 94 6.99 -4.18 -5.93
N LEU A 95 5.91 -3.41 -5.80
CA LEU A 95 4.56 -3.95 -5.71
C LEU A 95 4.06 -4.25 -7.13
N ALA A 96 4.01 -5.53 -7.47
CA ALA A 96 3.65 -6.01 -8.79
C ALA A 96 2.13 -6.11 -8.96
N LEU A 97 1.58 -5.31 -9.85
CA LEU A 97 0.14 -5.20 -10.09
C LEU A 97 -0.20 -5.63 -11.53
N ARG A 98 -1.43 -6.10 -11.72
CA ARG A 98 -1.96 -6.39 -13.06
C ARG A 98 -2.19 -5.10 -13.85
N GLY A 99 -2.80 -4.09 -13.24
CA GLY A 99 -3.33 -2.88 -13.85
C GLY A 99 -4.79 -3.04 -14.31
N ASP A 100 -5.50 -1.92 -14.48
CA ASP A 100 -6.96 -1.90 -14.70
C ASP A 100 -7.36 -2.10 -16.17
N ALA A 101 -6.72 -1.42 -17.11
CA ALA A 101 -7.00 -1.56 -18.54
C ALA A 101 -6.25 -2.74 -19.15
N PHE A 102 -6.88 -3.48 -20.07
CA PHE A 102 -6.25 -4.62 -20.72
C PHE A 102 -6.10 -4.46 -22.24
N SER A 103 -4.84 -4.46 -22.66
CA SER A 103 -4.49 -4.80 -24.04
C SER A 103 -3.31 -5.77 -23.97
N PRO A 104 -3.52 -7.07 -24.27
CA PRO A 104 -2.43 -8.05 -24.28
C PRO A 104 -1.33 -7.62 -25.24
N ARG A 105 -0.07 -7.78 -24.80
CA ARG A 105 1.09 -7.50 -25.63
C ARG A 105 1.92 -8.77 -25.83
N LYS A 106 2.41 -8.97 -27.05
CA LYS A 106 3.35 -10.08 -27.34
C LYS A 106 4.75 -9.78 -26.81
N ASP A 107 5.09 -8.51 -26.64
CA ASP A 107 6.41 -8.00 -26.23
C ASP A 107 6.44 -7.51 -24.78
N GLY A 108 5.49 -7.93 -23.93
CA GLY A 108 5.40 -7.53 -22.53
C GLY A 108 4.65 -8.53 -21.66
N PRO A 109 4.61 -8.32 -20.31
CA PRO A 109 3.90 -9.20 -19.40
C PRO A 109 2.39 -9.04 -19.55
N ASN A 110 1.66 -10.15 -19.51
CA ASN A 110 0.20 -10.17 -19.56
C ASN A 110 -0.43 -10.53 -18.21
N SER A 111 0.38 -10.84 -17.21
CA SER A 111 -0.06 -11.14 -15.86
C SER A 111 0.92 -10.63 -14.81
N SER A 112 0.43 -10.40 -13.59
CA SER A 112 1.31 -10.07 -12.47
C SER A 112 2.30 -11.21 -12.15
N VAL A 113 1.95 -12.46 -12.43
CA VAL A 113 2.85 -13.61 -12.26
C VAL A 113 4.06 -13.53 -13.21
N GLU A 114 3.84 -13.17 -14.47
CA GLU A 114 4.93 -12.95 -15.43
C GLU A 114 5.80 -11.75 -15.03
N LEU A 115 5.17 -10.66 -14.57
CA LEU A 115 5.88 -9.50 -14.07
C LEU A 115 6.74 -9.85 -12.86
N ILE A 116 6.23 -10.62 -11.87
CA ILE A 116 6.98 -11.04 -10.69
C ILE A 116 8.23 -11.83 -11.10
N ARG A 117 8.09 -12.85 -11.95
CA ARG A 117 9.23 -13.64 -12.44
C ARG A 117 10.29 -12.76 -13.08
N PHE A 118 9.86 -11.78 -13.86
CA PHE A 118 10.75 -10.82 -14.48
C PHE A 118 11.47 -9.95 -13.44
N LEU A 119 10.76 -9.41 -12.46
CA LEU A 119 11.33 -8.61 -11.37
C LEU A 119 12.39 -9.37 -10.57
N ILE A 120 12.10 -10.62 -10.21
CA ILE A 120 13.06 -11.49 -9.50
C ILE A 120 14.32 -11.73 -10.34
N LYS A 121 14.16 -11.97 -11.65
CA LYS A 121 15.29 -12.12 -12.57
C LYS A 121 16.14 -10.84 -12.68
N GLN A 122 15.52 -9.67 -12.54
CA GLN A 122 16.21 -8.36 -12.51
C GLN A 122 16.80 -8.01 -11.14
N GLY A 123 16.71 -8.89 -10.13
CA GLY A 123 17.29 -8.70 -8.80
C GLY A 123 16.43 -7.89 -7.83
N PHE A 124 15.15 -7.62 -8.15
CA PHE A 124 14.22 -6.95 -7.25
C PHE A 124 13.48 -7.93 -6.35
N LYS A 125 13.11 -7.47 -5.15
CA LYS A 125 12.11 -8.12 -4.31
C LYS A 125 10.71 -7.75 -4.82
N ALA A 126 9.77 -8.67 -4.73
CA ALA A 126 8.41 -8.44 -5.18
C ALA A 126 7.39 -8.53 -4.06
N SER A 127 6.55 -7.50 -3.95
CA SER A 127 5.31 -7.53 -3.17
C SER A 127 4.12 -7.73 -4.10
N VAL A 128 3.05 -8.31 -3.58
CA VAL A 128 1.79 -8.54 -4.31
C VAL A 128 0.60 -8.02 -3.54
N ALA A 129 -0.42 -7.58 -4.26
CA ALA A 129 -1.69 -7.21 -3.67
C ALA A 129 -2.55 -8.45 -3.38
N ALA A 130 -3.25 -8.42 -2.23
CA ALA A 130 -4.30 -9.37 -1.87
C ALA A 130 -5.57 -8.63 -1.43
N TYR A 131 -6.70 -9.30 -1.57
CA TYR A 131 -8.04 -8.77 -1.30
C TYR A 131 -8.70 -9.61 -0.21
N PRO A 132 -8.72 -9.15 1.06
CA PRO A 132 -9.25 -9.94 2.17
C PRO A 132 -10.72 -10.37 1.99
N ASP A 133 -11.52 -9.53 1.32
CA ASP A 133 -12.94 -9.79 1.07
C ASP A 133 -13.27 -10.23 -0.36
N GLY A 134 -12.24 -10.53 -1.15
CA GLY A 134 -12.36 -10.94 -2.55
C GLY A 134 -12.02 -9.80 -3.53
N HIS A 135 -11.49 -10.20 -4.69
CA HIS A 135 -11.18 -9.26 -5.77
C HIS A 135 -12.45 -8.76 -6.45
N PRO A 136 -12.53 -7.47 -6.84
CA PRO A 136 -13.71 -6.93 -7.56
C PRO A 136 -14.11 -7.75 -8.78
N ASP A 137 -13.13 -8.26 -9.51
CA ASP A 137 -13.35 -9.12 -10.68
C ASP A 137 -13.66 -10.59 -10.29
N ALA A 138 -13.84 -10.91 -9.01
CA ALA A 138 -14.13 -12.30 -8.58
C ALA A 138 -15.37 -12.88 -9.25
N LYS A 139 -16.33 -12.04 -9.64
CA LYS A 139 -17.45 -12.41 -10.50
C LYS A 139 -17.00 -12.96 -11.87
N LEU A 140 -15.80 -12.57 -12.32
CA LEU A 140 -15.20 -13.02 -13.58
C LEU A 140 -14.26 -14.22 -13.39
N HIS A 141 -13.71 -14.43 -12.19
CA HIS A 141 -12.68 -15.42 -11.90
C HIS A 141 -13.16 -16.59 -11.02
N GLY A 142 -14.44 -16.60 -10.63
CA GLY A 142 -15.03 -17.71 -9.91
C GLY A 142 -15.00 -17.57 -8.38
N THR A 143 -14.64 -18.63 -7.68
CA THR A 143 -14.73 -18.76 -6.24
C THR A 143 -13.53 -18.13 -5.51
N ARG A 144 -13.63 -18.02 -4.17
CA ARG A 144 -12.51 -17.66 -3.29
C ARG A 144 -11.29 -18.58 -3.48
N ASP A 145 -11.51 -19.85 -3.80
CA ASP A 145 -10.44 -20.81 -4.07
C ASP A 145 -9.61 -20.39 -5.29
N ALA A 146 -10.24 -19.87 -6.33
CA ALA A 146 -9.54 -19.36 -7.51
C ALA A 146 -8.65 -18.14 -7.16
N GLU A 147 -9.06 -17.28 -6.22
CA GLU A 147 -8.23 -16.16 -5.74
C GLU A 147 -7.05 -16.66 -4.90
N ASN A 148 -7.27 -17.63 -4.04
CA ASN A 148 -6.20 -18.25 -3.25
C ASN A 148 -5.18 -18.93 -4.18
N ASP A 149 -5.62 -19.66 -5.20
CA ASP A 149 -4.76 -20.24 -6.22
C ASP A 149 -3.96 -19.18 -6.97
N TRP A 150 -4.60 -18.05 -7.28
CA TRP A 150 -3.93 -16.94 -7.95
C TRP A 150 -2.90 -16.26 -7.06
N LEU A 151 -3.21 -16.10 -5.77
CA LEU A 151 -2.26 -15.60 -4.78
C LEU A 151 -1.08 -16.56 -4.63
N LYS A 152 -1.35 -17.86 -4.52
CA LYS A 152 -0.31 -18.89 -4.46
C LYS A 152 0.63 -18.83 -5.66
N ARG A 153 0.10 -18.72 -6.89
CA ARG A 153 0.93 -18.58 -8.11
C ARG A 153 1.83 -17.36 -8.08
N LYS A 154 1.40 -16.23 -7.47
CA LYS A 154 2.23 -15.04 -7.31
C LYS A 154 3.39 -15.30 -6.33
N LEU A 155 3.13 -16.00 -5.22
CA LEU A 155 4.16 -16.39 -4.26
C LEU A 155 5.14 -17.41 -4.87
N ASP A 156 4.65 -18.43 -5.56
CA ASP A 156 5.48 -19.41 -6.28
C ASP A 156 6.33 -18.75 -7.38
N ALA A 157 5.94 -17.60 -7.89
CA ALA A 157 6.72 -16.81 -8.83
C ALA A 157 7.88 -16.01 -8.18
N GLY A 158 7.97 -16.02 -6.85
CA GLY A 158 9.05 -15.39 -6.07
C GLY A 158 8.65 -14.15 -5.27
N ALA A 159 7.37 -13.81 -5.18
CA ALA A 159 6.95 -12.74 -4.26
C ALA A 159 7.08 -13.20 -2.81
N ASP A 160 7.63 -12.33 -1.95
CA ASP A 160 7.91 -12.61 -0.54
C ASP A 160 7.12 -11.72 0.44
N GLU A 161 6.25 -10.86 -0.09
CA GLU A 161 5.42 -9.94 0.70
C GLU A 161 4.04 -9.78 0.07
N VAL A 162 3.03 -9.82 0.92
CA VAL A 162 1.64 -9.53 0.57
C VAL A 162 1.22 -8.23 1.23
N VAL A 163 0.67 -7.30 0.45
CA VAL A 163 0.04 -6.07 0.94
C VAL A 163 -1.45 -6.17 0.67
N THR A 164 -2.27 -6.08 1.71
CA THR A 164 -3.72 -6.17 1.49
C THR A 164 -4.31 -4.85 1.03
N GLN A 165 -5.39 -4.93 0.25
CA GLN A 165 -6.32 -3.81 0.16
C GLN A 165 -6.87 -3.51 1.56
N PHE A 166 -7.29 -2.26 1.83
CA PHE A 166 -8.03 -1.99 3.05
C PHE A 166 -9.35 -2.79 3.05
N ALA A 167 -9.75 -3.23 4.23
CA ALA A 167 -10.98 -4.01 4.40
C ALA A 167 -11.75 -3.47 5.60
N PRO A 168 -13.08 -3.36 5.49
CA PRO A 168 -13.93 -3.17 6.65
C PRO A 168 -13.87 -4.41 7.55
N GLY A 169 -13.50 -4.23 8.81
CA GLY A 169 -13.38 -5.34 9.75
C GLY A 169 -12.18 -6.28 9.53
N ILE A 170 -12.02 -7.20 10.44
CA ILE A 170 -10.80 -8.05 10.53
C ILE A 170 -10.96 -9.47 10.00
N GLY A 171 -12.20 -9.94 9.81
CA GLY A 171 -12.46 -11.35 9.50
C GLY A 171 -11.84 -11.83 8.18
N GLY A 172 -11.87 -10.99 7.14
CA GLY A 172 -11.22 -11.29 5.86
C GLY A 172 -9.70 -11.39 5.99
N ILE A 173 -9.11 -10.50 6.79
CA ILE A 173 -7.66 -10.44 7.04
C ILE A 173 -7.19 -11.70 7.76
N LEU A 174 -7.91 -12.14 8.79
CA LEU A 174 -7.56 -13.36 9.53
C LEU A 174 -7.65 -14.61 8.65
N ARG A 175 -8.70 -14.72 7.82
CA ARG A 175 -8.79 -15.81 6.83
C ARG A 175 -7.65 -15.81 5.81
N LEU A 176 -7.22 -14.62 5.37
CA LEU A 176 -6.07 -14.50 4.47
C LEU A 176 -4.77 -14.93 5.16
N ARG A 177 -4.53 -14.51 6.41
CA ARG A 177 -3.41 -15.00 7.23
C ARG A 177 -3.37 -16.53 7.27
N ASP A 178 -4.48 -17.13 7.67
CA ASP A 178 -4.59 -18.60 7.77
C ASP A 178 -4.35 -19.31 6.43
N THR A 179 -4.72 -18.67 5.32
CA THR A 179 -4.45 -19.16 3.96
C THR A 179 -2.95 -19.09 3.63
N LEU A 180 -2.30 -17.98 3.95
CA LEU A 180 -0.85 -17.80 3.72
C LEU A 180 -0.02 -18.78 4.55
N GLU A 181 -0.40 -19.03 5.79
CA GLU A 181 0.25 -20.02 6.66
C GLU A 181 0.22 -21.44 6.06
N LYS A 182 -0.87 -21.80 5.37
CA LYS A 182 -1.00 -23.09 4.66
C LYS A 182 -0.12 -23.18 3.41
N PHE A 183 0.16 -22.02 2.77
CA PHE A 183 0.95 -22.02 1.53
C PHE A 183 2.45 -22.14 1.79
N ASP A 184 2.95 -21.47 2.82
CA ASP A 184 4.39 -21.19 2.91
C ASP A 184 4.96 -21.31 4.34
N GLY A 185 4.24 -21.93 5.24
CA GLY A 185 4.75 -22.12 6.60
C GLY A 185 5.20 -20.83 7.29
N SER A 186 4.55 -19.71 7.06
CA SER A 186 4.78 -18.38 7.70
C SER A 186 6.00 -17.57 7.23
N THR A 187 6.62 -17.88 6.09
CA THR A 187 7.76 -17.08 5.58
C THR A 187 7.32 -15.80 4.84
N THR A 188 6.11 -15.80 4.28
CA THR A 188 5.55 -14.64 3.57
C THR A 188 5.18 -13.50 4.52
N LYS A 189 5.71 -12.31 4.25
CA LYS A 189 5.39 -11.10 5.03
C LYS A 189 4.00 -10.59 4.67
N LEU A 190 3.12 -10.45 5.66
CA LEU A 190 1.78 -9.88 5.48
C LEU A 190 1.76 -8.45 6.03
N LYS A 191 1.49 -7.47 5.16
CA LYS A 191 1.19 -6.07 5.52
C LYS A 191 -0.29 -5.79 5.33
N ILE A 192 -0.93 -5.30 6.36
CA ILE A 192 -2.37 -5.09 6.39
C ILE A 192 -2.69 -3.66 6.02
N GLY A 193 -3.48 -3.50 4.97
CA GLY A 193 -3.99 -2.21 4.52
C GLY A 193 -5.00 -1.64 5.52
N VAL A 194 -4.75 -0.41 5.98
CA VAL A 194 -5.65 0.33 6.88
C VAL A 194 -5.91 1.69 6.29
N MET A 195 -7.18 2.05 6.16
CA MET A 195 -7.61 3.36 5.69
C MET A 195 -8.58 3.99 6.69
N PRO A 196 -8.13 4.99 7.47
CA PRO A 196 -9.08 5.82 8.22
C PRO A 196 -10.03 6.52 7.24
N ILE A 197 -11.31 6.55 7.55
CA ILE A 197 -12.35 7.11 6.67
C ILE A 197 -12.29 8.64 6.71
N PRO A 198 -11.86 9.34 5.66
CA PRO A 198 -11.70 10.79 5.72
C PRO A 198 -13.03 11.55 5.66
N ASP A 199 -13.97 10.97 4.92
CA ASP A 199 -15.29 11.49 4.63
C ASP A 199 -16.15 10.31 4.21
N TRP A 200 -17.34 10.17 4.82
CA TRP A 200 -18.19 8.99 4.60
C TRP A 200 -18.63 8.83 3.14
N GLN A 201 -19.09 9.90 2.53
CA GLN A 201 -19.56 9.86 1.15
C GLN A 201 -18.42 9.54 0.16
N ARG A 202 -17.23 10.11 0.41
CA ARG A 202 -16.03 9.80 -0.38
C ARG A 202 -15.59 8.36 -0.17
N TYR A 203 -15.67 7.86 1.06
CA TYR A 203 -15.34 6.47 1.38
C TYR A 203 -16.25 5.49 0.64
N VAL A 204 -17.56 5.69 0.67
CA VAL A 204 -18.54 4.85 -0.05
C VAL A 204 -18.21 4.80 -1.55
N ARG A 205 -17.91 5.94 -2.17
CA ARG A 205 -17.49 5.98 -3.59
C ARG A 205 -16.20 5.20 -3.83
N LEU A 206 -15.22 5.34 -2.94
CA LEU A 206 -13.94 4.66 -3.06
C LEU A 206 -14.09 3.14 -2.90
N VAL A 207 -14.88 2.70 -1.93
CA VAL A 207 -15.22 1.29 -1.70
C VAL A 207 -15.87 0.68 -2.94
N GLN A 208 -16.82 1.38 -3.55
CA GLN A 208 -17.45 0.96 -4.81
C GLN A 208 -16.45 0.88 -5.97
N GLN A 209 -15.59 1.88 -6.13
CA GLN A 209 -14.54 1.89 -7.17
C GLN A 209 -13.52 0.78 -6.99
N CYS A 210 -13.16 0.48 -5.75
CA CYS A 210 -12.22 -0.60 -5.41
C CYS A 210 -12.90 -1.98 -5.36
N GLY A 211 -14.23 -2.06 -5.53
CA GLY A 211 -15.00 -3.30 -5.44
C GLY A 211 -14.93 -3.98 -4.08
N ILE A 212 -14.70 -3.22 -3.02
CA ILE A 212 -14.67 -3.69 -1.65
C ILE A 212 -16.11 -3.83 -1.16
N LEU A 213 -16.38 -4.88 -0.38
CA LEU A 213 -17.67 -5.04 0.27
C LEU A 213 -17.78 -4.04 1.42
N ASN A 214 -18.85 -3.26 1.41
CA ASN A 214 -19.15 -2.35 2.51
C ASN A 214 -19.61 -3.16 3.74
N ASP A 215 -19.10 -2.84 4.91
CA ASP A 215 -19.60 -3.43 6.15
C ASP A 215 -20.93 -2.76 6.56
N PRO A 216 -22.02 -3.53 6.70
CA PRO A 216 -23.31 -2.95 7.07
C PRO A 216 -23.30 -2.31 8.47
N GLY A 217 -22.48 -2.81 9.39
CA GLY A 217 -22.34 -2.26 10.74
C GLY A 217 -21.64 -0.90 10.71
N GLU A 218 -20.54 -0.78 9.95
CA GLU A 218 -19.86 0.50 9.74
C GLU A 218 -20.80 1.51 9.06
N SER A 219 -21.48 1.10 8.00
CA SER A 219 -22.45 1.96 7.30
C SER A 219 -23.49 2.52 8.26
N LYS A 220 -24.10 1.66 9.08
CA LYS A 220 -25.10 2.07 10.07
C LYS A 220 -24.54 3.06 11.11
N LEU A 221 -23.30 2.91 11.53
CA LEU A 221 -22.67 3.86 12.45
C LEU A 221 -22.56 5.25 11.83
N PHE A 222 -22.05 5.35 10.61
CA PHE A 222 -21.90 6.63 9.90
C PHE A 222 -23.23 7.27 9.50
N GLU A 223 -24.29 6.48 9.30
CA GLU A 223 -25.65 6.97 9.06
C GLU A 223 -26.34 7.43 10.35
N THR A 224 -25.99 6.86 11.50
CA THR A 224 -26.63 7.14 12.78
C THR A 224 -26.01 8.35 13.50
N PHE A 225 -24.69 8.49 13.42
CA PHE A 225 -23.98 9.57 14.10
C PHE A 225 -23.90 10.83 13.23
N PRO A 226 -23.95 12.03 13.83
CA PRO A 226 -23.83 13.29 13.10
C PRO A 226 -22.47 13.45 12.44
N GLU A 227 -22.43 14.18 11.34
CA GLU A 227 -21.26 14.30 10.45
C GLU A 227 -20.02 14.86 11.16
N ASP A 228 -20.19 15.75 12.14
CA ASP A 228 -19.10 16.30 12.96
C ASP A 228 -18.41 15.24 13.85
N SER A 229 -19.07 14.11 14.11
CA SER A 229 -18.52 12.97 14.86
C SER A 229 -17.79 11.95 13.97
N HIS A 230 -17.93 12.04 12.64
CA HIS A 230 -17.40 11.04 11.72
C HIS A 230 -15.88 10.88 11.78
N ALA A 231 -15.14 11.97 12.01
CA ALA A 231 -13.69 11.91 12.15
C ALA A 231 -13.26 11.08 13.37
N ALA A 232 -13.92 11.27 14.51
CA ALA A 232 -13.66 10.51 15.73
C ALA A 232 -14.10 9.04 15.58
N LEU A 233 -15.25 8.80 14.96
CA LEU A 233 -15.74 7.46 14.66
C LEU A 233 -14.77 6.68 13.76
N SER A 234 -14.31 7.31 12.68
CA SER A 234 -13.32 6.73 11.76
C SER A 234 -12.01 6.34 12.46
N LEU A 235 -11.49 7.26 13.29
CA LEU A 235 -10.29 7.01 14.07
C LEU A 235 -10.50 5.84 15.05
N GLY A 236 -11.62 5.83 15.75
CA GLY A 236 -11.98 4.78 16.70
C GLY A 236 -12.09 3.40 16.04
N LEU A 237 -12.74 3.31 14.88
CA LEU A 237 -12.87 2.06 14.12
C LEU A 237 -11.52 1.56 13.60
N ALA A 238 -10.73 2.43 12.97
CA ALA A 238 -9.40 2.06 12.48
C ALA A 238 -8.49 1.58 13.63
N TYR A 239 -8.53 2.28 14.77
CA TYR A 239 -7.78 1.90 15.96
C TYR A 239 -8.26 0.56 16.55
N ALA A 240 -9.58 0.34 16.66
CA ALA A 240 -10.15 -0.90 17.19
C ALA A 240 -9.76 -2.11 16.33
N ASN A 241 -9.84 -1.97 14.99
CA ASN A 241 -9.45 -3.00 14.06
C ASN A 241 -7.95 -3.31 14.15
N MET A 242 -7.09 -2.29 14.17
CA MET A 242 -5.64 -2.49 14.31
C MET A 242 -5.31 -3.17 15.65
N ARG A 243 -5.92 -2.75 16.74
CA ARG A 243 -5.70 -3.35 18.08
C ARG A 243 -6.10 -4.83 18.10
N ALA A 244 -7.24 -5.18 17.49
CA ALA A 244 -7.68 -6.56 17.39
C ALA A 244 -6.68 -7.41 16.57
N LEU A 245 -6.19 -6.89 15.44
CA LEU A 245 -5.19 -7.55 14.61
C LEU A 245 -3.83 -7.70 15.33
N ILE A 246 -3.43 -6.71 16.13
CA ILE A 246 -2.22 -6.77 16.96
C ILE A 246 -2.34 -7.89 18.02
N ALA A 247 -3.51 -8.05 18.63
CA ALA A 247 -3.76 -9.14 19.56
C ALA A 247 -3.65 -10.53 18.90
N GLU A 248 -3.89 -10.63 17.60
CA GLU A 248 -3.70 -11.82 16.76
C GLU A 248 -2.25 -11.96 16.23
N GLY A 249 -1.30 -11.14 16.73
CA GLY A 249 0.11 -11.20 16.34
C GLY A 249 0.47 -10.47 15.04
N LEU A 250 -0.47 -9.79 14.41
CA LEU A 250 -0.26 -9.06 13.16
C LEU A 250 0.25 -7.64 13.47
N THR A 251 1.49 -7.34 13.11
CA THR A 251 2.18 -6.11 13.52
C THR A 251 2.66 -5.23 12.38
N ALA A 252 2.45 -5.64 11.13
CA ALA A 252 2.84 -4.86 9.96
C ALA A 252 1.61 -4.27 9.25
N PHE A 253 1.58 -2.93 9.13
CA PHE A 253 0.44 -2.20 8.55
C PHE A 253 0.87 -1.27 7.42
N HIS A 254 0.02 -1.17 6.41
CA HIS A 254 0.15 -0.25 5.29
C HIS A 254 -0.98 0.79 5.33
N LEU A 255 -0.62 2.05 5.55
CA LEU A 255 -1.58 3.11 5.84
C LEU A 255 -1.96 3.86 4.55
N TYR A 256 -3.24 3.82 4.19
CA TYR A 256 -3.81 4.54 3.06
C TYR A 256 -4.31 5.93 3.51
N GLY A 257 -3.43 6.92 3.39
CA GLY A 257 -3.70 8.29 3.87
C GLY A 257 -4.08 9.29 2.78
N LEU A 258 -4.17 8.87 1.50
CA LEU A 258 -4.51 9.73 0.36
C LEU A 258 -3.67 11.02 0.32
N ASN A 259 -2.37 10.92 0.53
CA ASN A 259 -1.41 12.03 0.67
C ASN A 259 -1.66 12.96 1.87
N ASN A 260 -2.49 12.57 2.84
CA ASN A 260 -2.91 13.43 3.94
C ASN A 260 -2.45 12.89 5.31
N ALA A 261 -1.41 13.50 5.89
CA ALA A 261 -0.92 13.14 7.20
C ALA A 261 -1.94 13.36 8.34
N ARG A 262 -2.88 14.32 8.17
CA ARG A 262 -3.88 14.62 9.21
C ARG A 262 -4.83 13.45 9.48
N LEU A 263 -4.98 12.54 8.51
CA LEU A 263 -5.76 11.30 8.70
C LEU A 263 -4.98 10.24 9.49
N LEU A 264 -3.66 10.19 9.32
CA LEU A 264 -2.83 9.11 9.84
C LEU A 264 -2.19 9.44 11.18
N LEU A 265 -1.80 10.70 11.40
CA LEU A 265 -1.09 11.08 12.62
C LEU A 265 -1.89 10.79 13.89
N PRO A 266 -3.19 11.12 14.01
CA PRO A 266 -3.96 10.80 15.21
C PRO A 266 -4.05 9.29 15.49
N LEU A 267 -4.13 8.47 14.44
CA LEU A 267 -4.12 7.01 14.58
C LEU A 267 -2.78 6.50 15.13
N ILE A 268 -1.67 6.99 14.58
CA ILE A 268 -0.32 6.63 15.01
C ILE A 268 -0.07 7.07 16.45
N GLU A 269 -0.45 8.30 16.80
CA GLU A 269 -0.35 8.85 18.15
C GLU A 269 -1.16 8.04 19.17
N SER A 270 -2.38 7.60 18.81
CA SER A 270 -3.21 6.74 19.64
C SER A 270 -2.56 5.37 19.90
N LEU A 271 -1.92 4.79 18.88
CA LEU A 271 -1.18 3.53 19.02
C LEU A 271 0.01 3.69 19.98
N HIS A 272 0.76 4.78 19.87
CA HIS A 272 1.86 5.09 20.80
C HIS A 272 1.39 5.28 22.25
N ALA A 273 0.35 6.09 22.44
CA ALA A 273 -0.18 6.42 23.76
C ALA A 273 -0.67 5.19 24.55
N LEU A 274 -1.08 4.14 23.83
CA LEU A 274 -1.61 2.90 24.39
C LEU A 274 -0.59 1.75 24.43
N GLY A 275 0.70 2.08 24.34
CA GLY A 275 1.79 1.14 24.59
C GLY A 275 2.13 0.23 23.41
N HIS A 276 1.72 0.58 22.19
CA HIS A 276 2.13 -0.12 20.98
C HIS A 276 3.31 0.62 20.32
N PRO A 277 4.58 0.32 20.68
CA PRO A 277 5.71 1.05 20.14
C PRO A 277 5.83 0.81 18.64
N VAL A 278 5.89 1.90 17.88
CA VAL A 278 6.20 1.88 16.45
C VAL A 278 7.72 1.92 16.28
N ALA A 279 8.24 1.18 15.31
CA ALA A 279 9.67 1.21 14.99
C ALA A 279 10.06 2.62 14.55
N VAL A 280 10.89 3.30 15.33
CA VAL A 280 11.39 4.64 14.97
C VAL A 280 12.51 4.46 13.95
N PRO A 281 12.38 4.99 12.73
CA PRO A 281 13.48 5.00 11.78
C PRO A 281 14.67 5.80 12.31
N SER A 282 15.89 5.40 11.98
CA SER A 282 17.08 6.17 12.32
C SER A 282 16.93 7.64 11.90
N PRO A 283 17.38 8.61 12.74
CA PRO A 283 17.19 10.02 12.45
C PRO A 283 17.78 10.40 11.10
N LEU A 284 17.09 11.28 10.38
CA LEU A 284 17.60 11.91 9.18
C LEU A 284 18.91 12.64 9.55
N SER A 285 20.01 12.34 8.88
CA SER A 285 21.22 13.14 8.98
C SER A 285 20.87 14.59 8.56
N GLN A 286 20.83 15.50 9.54
CA GLN A 286 20.66 16.92 9.29
C GLN A 286 21.93 17.46 8.61
N HIS A 287 22.01 17.32 7.29
CA HIS A 287 22.87 18.18 6.51
C HIS A 287 22.05 19.41 6.10
N VAL A 288 21.92 20.32 7.05
CA VAL A 288 21.59 21.73 6.74
C VAL A 288 22.80 22.27 5.96
N HIS A 289 22.70 22.33 4.65
CA HIS A 289 23.55 23.23 3.89
C HIS A 289 23.04 24.66 4.16
N ASN A 290 23.65 25.31 5.14
CA ASN A 290 23.81 26.75 5.15
C ASN A 290 24.70 27.09 3.95
N GLN A 291 24.11 27.51 2.86
CA GLN A 291 24.79 28.36 1.87
C GLN A 291 24.02 29.67 1.85
N GLY A 292 24.72 30.71 2.35
CA GLY A 292 24.35 32.11 2.31
C GLY A 292 24.23 32.68 0.89
#